data_415330d1e7e2170af5ce04b46f48b277
#
_entry.id   415330d1e7e2170af5ce04b46f48b277
#
_cell.length_a   1.000
_cell.length_b   1.000
_cell.length_c   1.000
_cell.angle_alpha   90.00
_cell.angle_beta   90.00
_cell.angle_gamma   90.00
#
_symmetry.space_group_name_H-M   'P 1'
#
loop_
_entity.id
_entity.type
_entity.pdbx_description
1 polymer ?
#
loop_
_entity_poly.entity_id
_entity_poly.type
_entity_poly.pdbx_seq_one_letter_code
_entity_poly.pdbx_strand_id
1 'polypeptide(L)'
;MSASYPVVAVYADESCLGNGKQGATPGGAGGLVEFQLRSGELVCRDFWISEPDTTNNRMALQSVIQAFTHLSAKGERLSVVFTTDSRYLVDGMTQWVHGWSRKQWRKADGKPVENLGLWHAALAAVTAGGHEVEWRWVRGHAGHPQNEWANHLATTAAATQTQSAGLVDSGFASWMESRPLALRRSGPPSEFPAASGFVAARALPAT
;
A
#
# COMPACT_ATOMS: atom_id res chain seq x y z
N MET A 1 -15.96 -15.80 3.58
CA MET A 1 -16.50 -15.04 4.76
C MET A 1 -16.86 -13.65 4.25
N SER A 2 -17.75 -12.92 4.88
CA SER A 2 -18.10 -11.55 4.46
C SER A 2 -17.32 -10.55 5.32
N ALA A 3 -17.08 -9.35 4.79
CA ALA A 3 -16.48 -8.26 5.56
C ALA A 3 -17.34 -7.92 6.78
N SER A 4 -16.70 -7.72 7.94
CA SER A 4 -17.37 -7.39 9.20
C SER A 4 -17.63 -5.88 9.34
N TYR A 5 -16.87 -5.07 8.59
CA TYR A 5 -16.88 -3.60 8.64
C TYR A 5 -16.99 -3.01 7.24
N PRO A 6 -17.24 -1.70 7.09
CA PRO A 6 -17.19 -1.04 5.78
C PRO A 6 -15.91 -1.37 5.02
N VAL A 7 -16.05 -1.73 3.73
CA VAL A 7 -14.91 -2.07 2.89
C VAL A 7 -14.23 -0.80 2.39
N VAL A 8 -12.91 -0.82 2.42
CA VAL A 8 -12.03 0.17 1.79
C VAL A 8 -11.00 -0.57 0.96
N ALA A 9 -10.80 -0.14 -0.28
CA ALA A 9 -9.71 -0.64 -1.12
C ALA A 9 -8.53 0.33 -1.10
N VAL A 10 -7.33 -0.19 -0.93
CA VAL A 10 -6.07 0.55 -1.02
C VAL A 10 -5.23 -0.11 -2.10
N TYR A 11 -4.74 0.69 -3.04
CA TYR A 11 -3.78 0.28 -4.06
C TYR A 11 -2.51 1.08 -3.82
N ALA A 12 -1.40 0.40 -3.60
CA ALA A 12 -0.13 1.05 -3.29
C ALA A 12 1.01 0.51 -4.15
N ASP A 13 1.96 1.37 -4.44
CA ASP A 13 3.17 1.07 -5.19
C ASP A 13 4.33 1.93 -4.68
N GLU A 14 5.55 1.54 -5.01
CA GLU A 14 6.78 2.23 -4.66
C GLU A 14 7.70 2.41 -5.85
N SER A 15 8.54 3.46 -5.80
CA SER A 15 9.54 3.75 -6.83
C SER A 15 10.81 4.30 -6.20
N CYS A 16 11.97 3.78 -6.61
CA CYS A 16 13.28 4.34 -6.25
C CYS A 16 14.03 4.71 -7.53
N LEU A 17 14.38 5.98 -7.65
CA LEU A 17 15.09 6.51 -8.81
C LEU A 17 16.59 6.21 -8.66
N GLY A 18 17.16 5.51 -9.64
CA GLY A 18 18.58 5.18 -9.64
C GLY A 18 18.96 3.90 -8.90
N ASN A 19 18.01 3.01 -8.66
CA ASN A 19 18.25 1.70 -8.04
C ASN A 19 19.44 0.98 -8.71
N GLY A 20 20.48 0.64 -7.92
CA GLY A 20 21.72 0.02 -8.41
C GLY A 20 22.79 0.98 -8.94
N LYS A 21 22.59 2.30 -8.87
CA LYS A 21 23.61 3.32 -9.18
C LYS A 21 24.32 3.79 -7.90
N GLN A 22 25.56 4.27 -8.04
CA GLN A 22 26.25 4.93 -6.93
C GLN A 22 25.62 6.32 -6.68
N GLY A 23 25.38 6.67 -5.43
CA GLY A 23 24.80 7.94 -5.01
C GLY A 23 23.50 7.78 -4.22
N ALA A 24 22.91 8.91 -3.82
CA ALA A 24 21.59 8.92 -3.15
C ALA A 24 20.51 8.31 -4.06
N THR A 25 19.66 7.49 -3.48
CA THR A 25 18.56 6.81 -4.17
C THR A 25 17.22 7.37 -3.69
N PRO A 26 16.78 8.52 -4.25
CA PRO A 26 15.50 9.09 -3.85
C PRO A 26 14.36 8.13 -4.20
N GLY A 27 13.47 7.92 -3.25
CA GLY A 27 12.33 7.04 -3.42
C GLY A 27 11.02 7.71 -3.04
N GLY A 28 9.94 7.12 -3.52
CA GLY A 28 8.57 7.50 -3.19
C GLY A 28 7.69 6.29 -3.03
N ALA A 29 6.64 6.45 -2.26
CA ALA A 29 5.50 5.56 -2.23
C ALA A 29 4.23 6.36 -2.53
N GLY A 30 3.30 5.75 -3.24
CA GLY A 30 2.01 6.36 -3.57
C GLY A 30 0.88 5.37 -3.39
N GLY A 31 -0.31 5.88 -3.19
CA GLY A 31 -1.48 5.03 -3.09
C GLY A 31 -2.78 5.73 -3.41
N LEU A 32 -3.71 4.92 -3.91
CA LEU A 32 -5.11 5.25 -4.15
C LEU A 32 -5.95 4.55 -3.08
N VAL A 33 -6.83 5.29 -2.44
CA VAL A 33 -7.81 4.77 -1.48
C VAL A 33 -9.20 4.95 -2.08
N GLU A 34 -9.91 3.86 -2.24
CA GLU A 34 -11.29 3.83 -2.72
C GLU A 34 -12.24 3.41 -1.61
N PHE A 35 -13.35 4.09 -1.46
CA PHE A 35 -14.45 3.70 -0.59
C PHE A 35 -15.80 4.08 -1.18
N GLN A 36 -16.80 3.27 -0.90
CA GLN A 36 -18.14 3.47 -1.42
C GLN A 36 -19.02 4.13 -0.37
N LEU A 37 -19.65 5.24 -0.74
CA LEU A 37 -20.66 5.89 0.10
C LEU A 37 -21.94 5.03 0.17
N ARG A 38 -22.80 5.31 1.13
CA ARG A 38 -24.12 4.65 1.24
C ARG A 38 -25.00 4.88 0.00
N SER A 39 -24.76 5.93 -0.75
CA SER A 39 -25.40 6.22 -2.03
C SER A 39 -25.00 5.25 -3.15
N GLY A 40 -23.94 4.47 -2.96
CA GLY A 40 -23.29 3.67 -4.01
C GLY A 40 -22.19 4.41 -4.77
N GLU A 41 -22.02 5.70 -4.53
CA GLU A 41 -20.96 6.51 -5.15
C GLU A 41 -19.58 6.07 -4.66
N LEU A 42 -18.63 5.90 -5.59
CA LEU A 42 -17.24 5.59 -5.31
C LEU A 42 -16.45 6.88 -5.10
N VAL A 43 -15.82 7.00 -3.97
CA VAL A 43 -14.95 8.12 -3.61
C VAL A 43 -13.50 7.65 -3.65
N CYS A 44 -12.65 8.42 -4.31
CA CYS A 44 -11.23 8.16 -4.48
C CYS A 44 -10.40 9.23 -3.76
N ARG A 45 -9.35 8.79 -3.07
CA ARG A 45 -8.37 9.66 -2.39
C ARG A 45 -6.97 9.17 -2.71
N ASP A 46 -6.03 10.11 -2.83
CA ASP A 46 -4.62 9.82 -3.05
C ASP A 46 -3.80 10.14 -1.80
N PHE A 47 -2.69 9.42 -1.65
CA PHE A 47 -1.60 9.79 -0.73
C PHE A 47 -0.25 9.47 -1.37
N TRP A 48 0.79 10.20 -0.98
CA TRP A 48 2.17 9.93 -1.36
C TRP A 48 3.15 10.44 -0.32
N ILE A 49 4.32 9.81 -0.29
CA ILE A 49 5.45 10.19 0.56
C ILE A 49 6.75 9.96 -0.21
N SER A 50 7.79 10.69 0.13
CA SER A 50 9.14 10.52 -0.43
C SER A 50 10.22 10.48 0.64
N GLU A 51 11.31 9.80 0.34
CA GLU A 51 12.56 9.80 1.11
C GLU A 51 13.75 10.09 0.18
N PRO A 52 14.73 10.93 0.57
CA PRO A 52 15.84 11.34 -0.29
C PRO A 52 16.86 10.23 -0.54
N ASP A 53 16.93 9.23 0.33
CA ASP A 53 17.81 8.07 0.21
C ASP A 53 17.16 6.84 0.86
N THR A 54 16.72 5.89 0.01
CA THR A 54 15.89 4.77 0.47
C THR A 54 16.00 3.56 -0.48
N THR A 55 15.16 2.56 -0.27
CA THR A 55 15.00 1.38 -1.13
C THR A 55 13.52 1.08 -1.37
N ASN A 56 13.20 0.34 -2.45
CA ASN A 56 11.82 -0.09 -2.71
C ASN A 56 11.20 -0.79 -1.49
N ASN A 57 11.91 -1.72 -0.85
CA ASN A 57 11.39 -2.41 0.33
C ASN A 57 11.04 -1.47 1.49
N ARG A 58 11.84 -0.40 1.70
CA ARG A 58 11.53 0.62 2.71
C ARG A 58 10.30 1.41 2.33
N MET A 59 10.21 1.84 1.07
CA MET A 59 9.05 2.59 0.57
C MET A 59 7.77 1.76 0.55
N ALA A 60 7.84 0.45 0.27
CA ALA A 60 6.71 -0.46 0.41
C ALA A 60 6.16 -0.48 1.86
N LEU A 61 7.04 -0.54 2.86
CA LEU A 61 6.63 -0.46 4.28
C LEU A 61 6.07 0.92 4.63
N GLN A 62 6.64 1.99 4.08
CA GLN A 62 6.14 3.35 4.26
C GLN A 62 4.75 3.54 3.67
N SER A 63 4.42 2.91 2.53
CA SER A 63 3.08 2.96 1.95
C SER A 63 2.02 2.39 2.91
N VAL A 64 2.33 1.29 3.60
CA VAL A 64 1.45 0.70 4.62
C VAL A 64 1.30 1.63 5.81
N ILE A 65 2.41 2.16 6.35
CA ILE A 65 2.39 3.06 7.49
C ILE A 65 1.49 4.28 7.18
N GLN A 66 1.68 4.92 6.02
CA GLN A 66 0.90 6.08 5.61
C GLN A 66 -0.59 5.73 5.45
N ALA A 67 -0.90 4.69 4.67
CA ALA A 67 -2.28 4.28 4.44
C ALA A 67 -3.03 4.03 5.76
N PHE A 68 -2.48 3.20 6.63
CA PHE A 68 -3.16 2.84 7.88
C PHE A 68 -3.18 3.96 8.91
N THR A 69 -2.19 4.86 8.94
CA THR A 69 -2.24 6.09 9.74
C THR A 69 -3.44 6.95 9.34
N HIS A 70 -3.66 7.13 8.04
CA HIS A 70 -4.78 7.91 7.54
C HIS A 70 -6.14 7.23 7.76
N LEU A 71 -6.23 5.92 7.52
CA LEU A 71 -7.46 5.15 7.72
C LEU A 71 -7.89 5.14 9.20
N SER A 72 -6.92 5.06 10.12
CA SER A 72 -7.18 5.02 11.57
C SER A 72 -7.55 6.38 12.17
N ALA A 73 -7.32 7.49 11.45
CA ALA A 73 -7.48 8.85 11.99
C ALA A 73 -8.92 9.18 12.47
N LYS A 74 -9.93 8.50 11.94
CA LYS A 74 -11.35 8.69 12.34
C LYS A 74 -11.82 7.72 13.42
N GLY A 75 -10.99 6.76 13.85
CA GLY A 75 -11.32 5.77 14.87
C GLY A 75 -12.35 4.72 14.44
N GLU A 76 -12.71 4.66 13.16
CA GLU A 76 -13.64 3.66 12.63
C GLU A 76 -12.90 2.39 12.23
N ARG A 77 -13.48 1.23 12.55
CA ARG A 77 -12.96 -0.06 12.09
C ARG A 77 -13.39 -0.33 10.65
N LEU A 78 -12.46 -0.80 9.85
CA LEU A 78 -12.65 -1.04 8.42
C LEU A 78 -12.23 -2.48 8.04
N SER A 79 -12.80 -2.99 6.96
CA SER A 79 -12.32 -4.16 6.23
C SER A 79 -11.51 -3.66 5.04
N VAL A 80 -10.18 -3.69 5.16
CA VAL A 80 -9.25 -3.08 4.20
C VAL A 80 -8.75 -4.13 3.22
N VAL A 81 -8.98 -3.94 1.93
CA VAL A 81 -8.35 -4.71 0.86
C VAL A 81 -7.12 -3.95 0.39
N PHE A 82 -5.93 -4.39 0.80
CA PHE A 82 -4.66 -3.75 0.44
C PHE A 82 -4.01 -4.49 -0.73
N THR A 83 -3.92 -3.84 -1.87
CA THR A 83 -3.39 -4.38 -3.13
C THR A 83 -2.07 -3.71 -3.50
N THR A 84 -1.04 -4.49 -3.78
CA THR A 84 0.28 -4.03 -4.20
C THR A 84 0.97 -5.09 -5.08
N ASP A 85 1.96 -4.69 -5.85
CA ASP A 85 2.84 -5.61 -6.58
C ASP A 85 4.12 -5.99 -5.80
N SER A 86 4.31 -5.43 -4.60
CA SER A 86 5.41 -5.77 -3.70
C SER A 86 5.22 -7.15 -3.05
N ARG A 87 5.86 -8.18 -3.60
CA ARG A 87 5.93 -9.50 -2.97
C ARG A 87 6.56 -9.44 -1.58
N TYR A 88 7.58 -8.60 -1.40
CA TYR A 88 8.20 -8.38 -0.11
C TYR A 88 7.17 -8.00 0.96
N LEU A 89 6.25 -7.11 0.61
CA LEU A 89 5.21 -6.66 1.52
C LEU A 89 4.17 -7.75 1.78
N VAL A 90 3.58 -8.33 0.72
CA VAL A 90 2.50 -9.31 0.87
C VAL A 90 2.97 -10.57 1.59
N ASP A 91 4.10 -11.16 1.18
CA ASP A 91 4.66 -12.35 1.84
C ASP A 91 5.10 -12.03 3.26
N GLY A 92 5.64 -10.82 3.48
CA GLY A 92 6.00 -10.32 4.80
C GLY A 92 4.81 -10.28 5.76
N MET A 93 3.74 -9.60 5.38
CA MET A 93 2.54 -9.42 6.21
C MET A 93 1.74 -10.71 6.41
N THR A 94 1.73 -11.61 5.42
CA THR A 94 0.93 -12.85 5.50
C THR A 94 1.69 -14.04 6.09
N GLN A 95 3.02 -14.06 5.99
CA GLN A 95 3.82 -15.23 6.35
C GLN A 95 4.98 -14.91 7.29
N TRP A 96 5.89 -13.98 6.90
CA TRP A 96 7.19 -13.86 7.56
C TRP A 96 7.11 -13.27 8.97
N VAL A 97 6.27 -12.26 9.19
CA VAL A 97 6.13 -11.60 10.51
C VAL A 97 5.73 -12.58 11.61
N HIS A 98 4.91 -13.60 11.29
CA HIS A 98 4.53 -14.65 12.22
C HIS A 98 5.68 -15.60 12.60
N GLY A 99 6.60 -15.80 11.68
CA GLY A 99 7.82 -16.56 11.92
C GLY A 99 8.85 -15.75 12.70
N TRP A 100 9.04 -14.49 12.31
CA TRP A 100 10.01 -13.59 12.93
C TRP A 100 9.64 -13.25 14.37
N SER A 101 8.38 -12.96 14.66
CA SER A 101 7.94 -12.66 16.04
C SER A 101 8.25 -13.79 17.00
N ARG A 102 8.07 -15.06 16.60
CA ARG A 102 8.43 -16.24 17.41
C ARG A 102 9.94 -16.44 17.60
N LYS A 103 10.77 -15.85 16.73
CA LYS A 103 12.23 -15.91 16.75
C LYS A 103 12.87 -14.59 17.19
N GLN A 104 12.12 -13.78 17.97
CA GLN A 104 12.60 -12.47 18.45
C GLN A 104 13.14 -11.59 17.32
N TRP A 105 12.48 -11.61 16.15
CA TRP A 105 12.82 -10.82 14.98
C TRP A 105 14.23 -11.05 14.44
N ARG A 106 14.70 -12.31 14.51
CA ARG A 106 16.01 -12.72 13.99
C ARG A 106 15.85 -13.62 12.77
N LYS A 107 16.78 -13.44 11.82
CA LYS A 107 16.98 -14.34 10.68
C LYS A 107 17.64 -15.65 11.13
N ALA A 108 17.73 -16.64 10.20
CA ALA A 108 18.36 -17.94 10.49
C ALA A 108 19.85 -17.82 10.89
N ASP A 109 20.55 -16.78 10.40
CA ASP A 109 21.93 -16.49 10.74
C ASP A 109 22.10 -15.71 12.08
N GLY A 110 21.00 -15.52 12.84
CA GLY A 110 20.99 -14.82 14.11
C GLY A 110 20.98 -13.29 14.01
N LYS A 111 21.13 -12.71 12.81
CA LYS A 111 21.07 -11.26 12.61
C LYS A 111 19.64 -10.73 12.72
N PRO A 112 19.43 -9.46 13.09
CA PRO A 112 18.13 -8.83 13.03
C PRO A 112 17.52 -8.90 11.61
N VAL A 113 16.20 -8.94 11.53
CA VAL A 113 15.47 -8.79 10.27
C VAL A 113 15.79 -7.42 9.67
N GLU A 114 15.98 -7.36 8.35
CA GLU A 114 16.19 -6.09 7.65
C GLU A 114 14.95 -5.20 7.77
N ASN A 115 15.19 -3.89 7.83
CA ASN A 115 14.12 -2.89 8.01
C ASN A 115 13.26 -3.10 9.27
N LEU A 116 13.80 -3.72 10.33
CA LEU A 116 13.06 -4.11 11.53
C LEU A 116 12.20 -2.99 12.11
N GLY A 117 12.77 -1.77 12.23
CA GLY A 117 12.03 -0.61 12.75
C GLY A 117 10.81 -0.26 11.89
N LEU A 118 10.92 -0.36 10.55
CA LEU A 118 9.80 -0.13 9.64
C LEU A 118 8.77 -1.25 9.70
N TRP A 119 9.18 -2.52 9.85
CA TRP A 119 8.26 -3.62 10.09
C TRP A 119 7.43 -3.41 11.36
N HIS A 120 8.06 -3.05 12.47
CA HIS A 120 7.35 -2.75 13.73
C HIS A 120 6.39 -1.57 13.56
N ALA A 121 6.81 -0.50 12.90
CA ALA A 121 5.96 0.66 12.63
C ALA A 121 4.76 0.30 11.74
N ALA A 122 4.96 -0.51 10.69
CA ALA A 122 3.90 -0.96 9.81
C ALA A 122 2.89 -1.86 10.56
N LEU A 123 3.37 -2.82 11.36
CA LEU A 123 2.50 -3.66 12.20
C LEU A 123 1.70 -2.82 13.20
N ALA A 124 2.35 -1.85 13.86
CA ALA A 124 1.68 -0.95 14.78
C ALA A 124 0.60 -0.10 14.08
N ALA A 125 0.88 0.44 12.90
CA ALA A 125 -0.08 1.21 12.12
C ALA A 125 -1.31 0.37 11.71
N VAL A 126 -1.09 -0.85 11.23
CA VAL A 126 -2.17 -1.77 10.82
C VAL A 126 -3.05 -2.16 12.01
N THR A 127 -2.45 -2.39 13.19
CA THR A 127 -3.19 -2.85 14.37
C THR A 127 -3.88 -1.72 15.15
N ALA A 128 -3.38 -0.48 15.04
CA ALA A 128 -3.88 0.67 15.81
C ALA A 128 -5.38 0.93 15.60
N GLY A 129 -5.88 0.83 14.37
CA GLY A 129 -7.30 1.05 14.04
C GLY A 129 -8.20 -0.17 14.27
N GLY A 130 -7.64 -1.33 14.63
CA GLY A 130 -8.38 -2.60 14.77
C GLY A 130 -9.02 -3.08 13.46
N HIS A 131 -8.47 -2.69 12.33
CA HIS A 131 -8.94 -3.06 11.00
C HIS A 131 -8.76 -4.57 10.73
N GLU A 132 -9.67 -5.14 9.93
CA GLU A 132 -9.42 -6.43 9.26
C GLU A 132 -8.75 -6.15 7.92
N VAL A 133 -7.73 -6.93 7.55
CA VAL A 133 -6.97 -6.67 6.33
C VAL A 133 -6.90 -7.91 5.45
N GLU A 134 -7.18 -7.74 4.18
CA GLU A 134 -6.89 -8.69 3.13
C GLU A 134 -5.72 -8.16 2.29
N TRP A 135 -4.62 -8.91 2.23
CA TRP A 135 -3.45 -8.55 1.42
C TRP A 135 -3.54 -9.20 0.05
N ARG A 136 -3.54 -8.38 -1.00
CA ARG A 136 -3.60 -8.85 -2.40
C ARG A 136 -2.33 -8.50 -3.15
N TRP A 137 -1.79 -9.48 -3.83
CA TRP A 137 -0.72 -9.24 -4.77
C TRP A 137 -1.27 -9.12 -6.20
N VAL A 138 -0.77 -8.13 -6.92
CA VAL A 138 -0.98 -7.99 -8.36
C VAL A 138 0.36 -8.00 -9.08
N ARG A 139 0.35 -8.36 -10.35
CA ARG A 139 1.57 -8.25 -11.15
C ARG A 139 1.81 -6.80 -11.55
N GLY A 140 2.94 -6.26 -11.15
CA GLY A 140 3.35 -4.89 -11.53
C GLY A 140 3.47 -4.73 -13.04
N HIS A 141 3.15 -3.55 -13.52
CA HIS A 141 3.18 -3.16 -14.93
C HIS A 141 2.39 -4.09 -15.88
N ALA A 142 1.38 -4.76 -15.37
CA ALA A 142 0.55 -5.71 -16.11
C ALA A 142 -0.81 -5.13 -16.52
N GLY A 143 -0.97 -3.83 -16.44
CA GLY A 143 -2.18 -3.15 -16.88
C GLY A 143 -3.29 -3.09 -15.82
N HIS A 144 -2.94 -3.12 -14.53
CA HIS A 144 -3.86 -2.87 -13.42
C HIS A 144 -3.93 -1.36 -13.14
N PRO A 145 -4.99 -0.64 -13.60
CA PRO A 145 -4.99 0.82 -13.62
C PRO A 145 -4.74 1.48 -12.26
N GLN A 146 -5.35 0.97 -11.18
CA GLN A 146 -5.17 1.55 -9.85
C GLN A 146 -3.73 1.38 -9.33
N ASN A 147 -3.07 0.24 -9.60
CA ASN A 147 -1.67 0.05 -9.23
C ASN A 147 -0.75 0.93 -10.10
N GLU A 148 -1.04 1.07 -11.40
CA GLU A 148 -0.28 1.99 -12.27
C GLU A 148 -0.43 3.46 -11.86
N TRP A 149 -1.60 3.85 -11.35
CA TRP A 149 -1.79 5.17 -10.77
C TRP A 149 -0.95 5.35 -9.49
N ALA A 150 -0.97 4.36 -8.58
CA ALA A 150 -0.14 4.37 -7.39
C ALA A 150 1.36 4.48 -7.74
N ASN A 151 1.83 3.74 -8.77
CA ASN A 151 3.19 3.86 -9.30
C ASN A 151 3.47 5.26 -9.86
N HIS A 152 2.51 5.88 -10.55
CA HIS A 152 2.65 7.26 -11.04
C HIS A 152 2.85 8.24 -9.87
N LEU A 153 2.06 8.13 -8.81
CA LEU A 153 2.19 8.94 -7.60
C LEU A 153 3.55 8.70 -6.92
N ALA A 154 3.96 7.43 -6.76
CA ALA A 154 5.24 7.05 -6.16
C ALA A 154 6.43 7.63 -6.95
N THR A 155 6.43 7.48 -8.27
CA THR A 155 7.49 7.99 -9.15
C THR A 155 7.55 9.52 -9.12
N THR A 156 6.40 10.18 -9.14
CA THR A 156 6.32 11.64 -9.03
C THR A 156 6.85 12.12 -7.67
N ALA A 157 6.43 11.48 -6.57
CA ALA A 157 6.91 11.80 -5.23
C ALA A 157 8.43 11.62 -5.11
N ALA A 158 8.98 10.51 -5.64
CA ALA A 158 10.43 10.27 -5.68
C ALA A 158 11.18 11.37 -6.44
N ALA A 159 10.64 11.83 -7.56
CA ALA A 159 11.28 12.86 -8.40
C ALA A 159 11.20 14.26 -7.78
N THR A 160 10.05 14.61 -7.20
CA THR A 160 9.78 15.95 -6.65
C THR A 160 10.11 16.09 -5.15
N GLN A 161 10.39 14.98 -4.47
CA GLN A 161 10.64 14.92 -3.03
C GLN A 161 9.54 15.62 -2.22
N THR A 162 8.28 15.28 -2.53
CA THR A 162 7.08 15.82 -1.86
C THR A 162 6.30 14.74 -1.13
N GLN A 163 5.42 15.17 -0.24
CA GLN A 163 4.46 14.31 0.44
C GLN A 163 3.08 14.98 0.50
N SER A 164 2.03 14.17 0.54
CA SER A 164 0.65 14.66 0.70
C SER A 164 0.37 15.05 2.15
N ALA A 165 -0.49 16.03 2.34
CA ALA A 165 -0.98 16.43 3.67
C ALA A 165 -2.16 15.53 4.13
N GLY A 166 -1.98 14.22 4.10
CA GLY A 166 -3.05 13.26 4.37
C GLY A 166 -3.66 12.68 3.10
N LEU A 167 -4.90 12.21 3.18
CA LEU A 167 -5.69 11.81 2.01
C LEU A 167 -6.22 13.04 1.30
N VAL A 168 -5.85 13.21 0.03
CA VAL A 168 -6.30 14.33 -0.83
C VAL A 168 -7.25 13.85 -1.92
N ASP A 169 -7.95 14.75 -2.59
CA ASP A 169 -8.81 14.40 -3.73
C ASP A 169 -7.98 13.73 -4.83
N SER A 170 -8.49 12.61 -5.36
CA SER A 170 -7.73 11.81 -6.30
C SER A 170 -7.75 12.39 -7.71
N GLY A 171 -6.56 12.39 -8.34
CA GLY A 171 -6.39 12.66 -9.76
C GLY A 171 -6.65 11.46 -10.68
N PHE A 172 -7.01 10.29 -10.14
CA PHE A 172 -7.11 9.03 -10.88
C PHE A 172 -8.02 9.11 -12.10
N ALA A 173 -9.21 9.68 -11.96
CA ALA A 173 -10.17 9.79 -13.08
C ALA A 173 -9.60 10.59 -14.26
N SER A 174 -9.07 11.78 -13.98
CA SER A 174 -8.44 12.64 -15.00
C SER A 174 -7.20 11.99 -15.63
N TRP A 175 -6.42 11.27 -14.83
CA TRP A 175 -5.28 10.52 -15.34
C TRP A 175 -5.72 9.39 -16.28
N MET A 176 -6.81 8.67 -15.93
CA MET A 176 -7.37 7.63 -16.79
C MET A 176 -7.80 8.18 -18.15
N GLU A 177 -8.41 9.37 -18.20
CA GLU A 177 -8.84 10.03 -19.42
C GLU A 177 -7.65 10.51 -20.27
N SER A 178 -6.59 11.01 -19.62
CA SER A 178 -5.42 11.59 -20.28
C SER A 178 -4.38 10.58 -20.75
N ARG A 179 -4.52 9.30 -20.37
CA ARG A 179 -3.53 8.26 -20.72
C ARG A 179 -3.32 8.15 -22.23
N PRO A 180 -2.04 8.07 -22.68
CA PRO A 180 -1.74 7.76 -24.09
C PRO A 180 -2.43 6.47 -24.53
N LEU A 181 -2.85 6.39 -25.80
CA LEU A 181 -3.49 5.20 -26.38
C LEU A 181 -2.70 3.91 -26.16
N ALA A 182 -1.37 3.98 -26.11
CA ALA A 182 -0.50 2.84 -25.83
C ALA A 182 -0.71 2.27 -24.40
N LEU A 183 -1.02 3.12 -23.41
CA LEU A 183 -1.32 2.73 -22.03
C LEU A 183 -2.81 2.42 -21.82
N ARG A 184 -3.68 2.78 -22.76
CA ARG A 184 -5.10 2.39 -22.76
C ARG A 184 -5.33 0.90 -23.03
N ARG A 185 -4.27 0.14 -23.35
CA ARG A 185 -4.29 -1.33 -23.39
C ARG A 185 -4.38 -1.97 -21.99
N SER A 186 -4.15 -1.21 -20.92
CA SER A 186 -4.57 -1.60 -19.58
C SER A 186 -6.08 -1.76 -19.58
N GLY A 187 -6.58 -2.81 -18.99
CA GLY A 187 -8.02 -3.06 -18.87
C GLY A 187 -8.78 -1.91 -18.18
N PRO A 188 -10.08 -2.04 -18.01
CA PRO A 188 -10.84 -1.13 -17.14
C PRO A 188 -10.30 -1.19 -15.71
N PRO A 189 -10.53 -0.14 -14.88
CA PRO A 189 -10.25 -0.23 -13.45
C PRO A 189 -10.88 -1.49 -12.85
N SER A 190 -10.20 -2.07 -11.87
CA SER A 190 -10.78 -3.18 -11.10
C SER A 190 -12.06 -2.70 -10.43
N GLU A 191 -13.07 -3.55 -10.41
CA GLU A 191 -14.28 -3.28 -9.65
C GLU A 191 -13.95 -3.12 -8.16
N PHE A 192 -14.71 -2.26 -7.48
CA PHE A 192 -14.60 -2.11 -6.04
C PHE A 192 -14.86 -3.44 -5.34
N PRO A 193 -14.04 -3.87 -4.36
CA PRO A 193 -14.15 -5.18 -3.75
C PRO A 193 -15.51 -5.38 -3.06
N ALA A 194 -16.23 -6.44 -3.44
CA ALA A 194 -17.47 -6.81 -2.78
C ALA A 194 -17.21 -7.32 -1.35
N ALA A 195 -18.02 -6.87 -0.39
CA ALA A 195 -17.92 -7.32 1.01
C ALA A 195 -18.03 -8.84 1.16
N SER A 196 -18.84 -9.50 0.31
CA SER A 196 -19.02 -10.97 0.31
C SER A 196 -17.77 -11.75 -0.10
N GLY A 197 -16.83 -11.12 -0.83
CA GLY A 197 -15.59 -11.72 -1.28
C GLY A 197 -14.39 -11.44 -0.37
N PHE A 198 -14.57 -10.67 0.70
CA PHE A 198 -13.49 -10.30 1.61
C PHE A 198 -12.97 -11.48 2.43
N VAL A 199 -11.65 -11.66 2.46
CA VAL A 199 -10.98 -12.72 3.23
C VAL A 199 -9.91 -12.10 4.12
N ALA A 200 -10.25 -11.90 5.39
CA ALA A 200 -9.31 -11.37 6.35
C ALA A 200 -8.06 -12.25 6.48
N ALA A 201 -6.90 -11.64 6.42
CA ALA A 201 -5.65 -12.29 6.73
C ALA A 201 -5.60 -12.68 8.23
N ARG A 202 -4.68 -13.57 8.56
CA ARG A 202 -4.39 -13.91 9.96
C ARG A 202 -4.01 -12.64 10.74
N ALA A 203 -4.53 -12.52 11.97
CA ALA A 203 -4.18 -11.41 12.87
C ALA A 203 -2.66 -11.28 13.02
N LEU A 204 -2.17 -10.05 12.91
CA LEU A 204 -0.73 -9.76 13.01
C LEU A 204 -0.23 -9.98 14.46
N PRO A 205 1.03 -10.40 14.63
CA PRO A 205 1.61 -10.57 15.96
C PRO A 205 1.81 -9.21 16.63
N ALA A 206 1.77 -9.19 17.97
CA ALA A 206 2.22 -8.05 18.74
C ALA A 206 3.73 -7.79 18.49
N THR A 207 4.11 -6.53 18.45
CA THR A 207 5.51 -6.07 18.29
C THR A 207 6.15 -5.86 19.62
#